data_59aecc951ae338b753affeec8aac8f5b
#
_entry.id   59aecc951ae338b753affeec8aac8f5b
#
_cell.length_a   1.000
_cell.length_b   1.000
_cell.length_c   1.000
_cell.angle_alpha   90.00
_cell.angle_beta   90.00
_cell.angle_gamma   90.00
#
_symmetry.space_group_name_H-M   'P 1'
#
loop_
_entity.id
_entity.type
_entity.pdbx_description
1 polymer ?
#
loop_
_entity_poly.entity_id
_entity_poly.type
_entity_poly.pdbx_seq_one_letter_code
_entity_poly.pdbx_strand_id
1 'polypeptide(L)'
;MTAVLTAGHTPGHQSFVVSLDSRAGGGGFVFAFDAADLTENIEREVSVGTRIGASAEQCAEQIRKLKRIAAERGYRLVPGHDPVAWPALTAELAAAGGLVRPQ
;
A
#
# COMPACT_ATOMS: atom_id res chain seq x y z
N MET A 1 -1.38 -10.72 8.66
CA MET A 1 -0.74 -9.45 8.21
C MET A 1 0.76 -9.61 8.20
N THR A 2 1.39 -9.18 7.16
CA THR A 2 2.84 -9.31 6.99
C THR A 2 3.46 -7.94 6.76
N ALA A 3 4.49 -7.59 7.53
CA ALA A 3 5.26 -6.38 7.33
C ALA A 3 6.32 -6.62 6.26
N VAL A 4 6.51 -5.65 5.38
CA VAL A 4 7.51 -5.68 4.31
C VAL A 4 8.39 -4.45 4.44
N LEU A 5 9.70 -4.64 4.51
CA LEU A 5 10.63 -3.51 4.56
C LEU A 5 10.61 -2.77 3.23
N THR A 6 10.29 -1.48 3.28
CA THR A 6 10.29 -0.58 2.12
C THR A 6 11.10 0.66 2.46
N ALA A 7 12.34 0.46 2.91
CA ALA A 7 13.23 1.55 3.28
C ALA A 7 13.51 2.47 2.09
N GLY A 8 13.48 3.76 2.33
CA GLY A 8 13.71 4.77 1.30
C GLY A 8 13.23 6.13 1.77
N HIS A 9 11.95 6.25 2.08
CA HIS A 9 11.41 7.46 2.70
C HIS A 9 12.03 7.66 4.08
N THR A 10 12.10 6.57 4.87
CA THR A 10 12.86 6.51 6.13
C THR A 10 13.59 5.17 6.19
N PRO A 11 14.65 5.03 7.04
CA PRO A 11 15.43 3.77 7.09
C PRO A 11 14.63 2.55 7.49
N GLY A 12 13.67 2.72 8.38
CA GLY A 12 12.88 1.61 8.93
C GLY A 12 11.47 1.55 8.39
N HIS A 13 11.17 2.24 7.29
CA HIS A 13 9.82 2.27 6.75
C HIS A 13 9.35 0.87 6.37
N GLN A 14 8.12 0.56 6.76
CA GLN A 14 7.49 -0.71 6.44
C GLN A 14 6.12 -0.48 5.79
N SER A 15 5.82 -1.36 4.85
CA SER A 15 4.49 -1.48 4.26
C SER A 15 3.87 -2.77 4.76
N PHE A 16 2.57 -2.96 4.56
CA PHE A 16 1.88 -4.12 5.10
C PHE A 16 1.07 -4.84 4.05
N VAL A 17 1.14 -6.18 4.09
CA VAL A 17 0.30 -7.05 3.28
C VAL A 17 -0.77 -7.62 4.21
N VAL A 18 -2.03 -7.39 3.86
CA VAL A 18 -3.18 -7.82 4.67
C VAL A 18 -4.06 -8.75 3.84
N SER A 19 -4.19 -9.98 4.28
CA SER A 19 -5.07 -10.96 3.64
C SER A 19 -6.45 -10.90 4.27
N LEU A 20 -7.49 -11.00 3.45
CA LEU A 20 -8.87 -10.96 3.91
C LEU A 20 -9.39 -12.37 4.16
N ASP A 21 -10.33 -12.47 5.11
CA ASP A 21 -11.03 -13.70 5.40
C ASP A 21 -11.83 -14.14 4.17
N SER A 22 -11.92 -15.45 3.94
CA SER A 22 -12.70 -16.01 2.83
C SER A 22 -14.18 -15.64 2.91
N ARG A 23 -14.71 -15.42 4.12
CA ARG A 23 -16.09 -14.95 4.32
C ARG A 23 -16.30 -13.53 3.80
N ALA A 24 -15.24 -12.77 3.68
CA ALA A 24 -15.28 -11.42 3.13
C ALA A 24 -14.99 -11.39 1.62
N GLY A 25 -14.97 -12.56 0.97
CA GLY A 25 -14.69 -12.68 -0.45
C GLY A 25 -13.24 -13.02 -0.78
N GLY A 26 -12.39 -13.17 0.22
CA GLY A 26 -10.97 -13.44 0.02
C GLY A 26 -10.21 -12.21 -0.45
N GLY A 27 -9.06 -12.43 -1.09
CA GLY A 27 -8.21 -11.35 -1.56
C GLY A 27 -7.43 -10.66 -0.46
N GLY A 28 -7.06 -9.40 -0.69
CA GLY A 28 -6.32 -8.64 0.29
C GLY A 28 -5.84 -7.30 -0.23
N PHE A 29 -5.01 -6.66 0.59
CA PHE A 29 -4.46 -5.34 0.30
C PHE A 29 -2.97 -5.30 0.59
N VAL A 30 -2.27 -4.47 -0.16
CA VAL A 30 -0.90 -4.07 0.14
C VAL A 30 -0.94 -2.58 0.45
N PHE A 31 -0.66 -2.22 1.70
CA PHE A 31 -0.69 -0.82 2.14
C PHE A 31 0.71 -0.23 2.03
N ALA A 32 0.88 0.74 1.14
CA ALA A 32 2.17 1.34 0.84
C ALA A 32 2.64 2.33 1.90
N PHE A 33 1.72 3.02 2.56
CA PHE A 33 2.01 4.13 3.48
C PHE A 33 2.94 5.14 2.80
N ASP A 34 4.02 5.55 3.45
CA ASP A 34 4.88 6.61 2.92
C ASP A 34 5.84 6.14 1.81
N ALA A 35 5.82 4.87 1.42
CA ALA A 35 6.55 4.42 0.23
C ALA A 35 5.91 4.98 -1.04
N ALA A 36 4.58 5.17 -1.04
CA ALA A 36 3.84 5.78 -2.14
C ALA A 36 2.58 6.43 -1.58
N ASP A 37 2.58 7.75 -1.46
CA ASP A 37 1.48 8.46 -0.80
C ASP A 37 0.25 8.61 -1.67
N LEU A 38 0.43 8.78 -2.98
CA LEU A 38 -0.66 9.01 -3.94
C LEU A 38 -0.68 7.91 -4.99
N THR A 39 -1.86 7.68 -5.56
CA THR A 39 -2.00 6.77 -6.71
C THR A 39 -1.02 7.12 -7.83
N GLU A 40 -0.82 8.41 -8.08
CA GLU A 40 0.13 8.87 -9.09
C GLU A 40 1.56 8.43 -8.81
N ASN A 41 1.97 8.37 -7.54
CA ASN A 41 3.30 7.85 -7.17
C ASN A 41 3.46 6.40 -7.57
N ILE A 42 2.40 5.61 -7.41
CA ILE A 42 2.39 4.20 -7.80
C ILE A 42 2.45 4.08 -9.33
N GLU A 43 1.59 4.80 -10.03
CA GLU A 43 1.49 4.70 -11.49
C GLU A 43 2.78 5.14 -12.19
N ARG A 44 3.38 6.22 -11.74
CA ARG A 44 4.62 6.77 -12.30
C ARG A 44 5.87 6.15 -11.72
N GLU A 45 5.75 5.40 -10.63
CA GLU A 45 6.87 4.84 -9.88
C GLU A 45 7.85 5.93 -9.42
N VAL A 46 7.28 7.02 -8.92
CA VAL A 46 8.01 8.19 -8.42
C VAL A 46 7.72 8.38 -6.95
N SER A 47 8.76 8.39 -6.12
CA SER A 47 8.65 8.58 -4.69
C SER A 47 8.30 10.03 -4.33
N VAL A 48 7.68 10.21 -3.16
CA VAL A 48 7.43 11.52 -2.56
C VAL A 48 8.69 12.14 -1.98
N GLY A 49 9.80 11.41 -1.92
CA GLY A 49 11.06 11.88 -1.37
C GLY A 49 11.57 11.02 -0.23
N THR A 50 12.69 11.40 0.32
CA THR A 50 13.38 10.63 1.34
C THR A 50 14.01 11.54 2.38
N ARG A 51 14.10 11.06 3.62
CA ARG A 51 14.79 11.77 4.71
C ARG A 51 16.17 11.21 4.99
N ILE A 52 16.57 10.17 4.27
CA ILE A 52 17.83 9.46 4.51
C ILE A 52 18.82 9.60 3.36
N GLY A 53 18.51 10.45 2.37
CA GLY A 53 19.37 10.63 1.22
C GLY A 53 19.37 9.48 0.22
N ALA A 54 18.38 8.59 0.30
CA ALA A 54 18.22 7.54 -0.70
C ALA A 54 17.96 8.15 -2.07
N SER A 55 18.44 7.51 -3.13
CA SER A 55 18.21 8.02 -4.48
C SER A 55 16.75 7.84 -4.91
N ALA A 56 16.34 8.64 -5.89
CA ALA A 56 15.02 8.48 -6.49
C ALA A 56 14.81 7.05 -7.01
N GLU A 57 15.85 6.45 -7.56
CA GLU A 57 15.78 5.07 -8.06
C GLU A 57 15.60 4.06 -6.93
N GLN A 58 16.27 4.24 -5.80
CA GLN A 58 16.08 3.36 -4.65
C GLN A 58 14.66 3.43 -4.12
N CYS A 59 14.07 4.62 -4.07
CA CYS A 59 12.69 4.78 -3.65
C CYS A 59 11.71 4.19 -4.67
N ALA A 60 11.96 4.38 -5.97
CA ALA A 60 11.15 3.79 -7.02
C ALA A 60 11.17 2.26 -6.99
N GLU A 61 12.31 1.67 -6.63
CA GLU A 61 12.43 0.22 -6.47
C GLU A 61 11.49 -0.32 -5.39
N GLN A 62 11.27 0.43 -4.31
CA GLN A 62 10.35 0.01 -3.26
C GLN A 62 8.92 0.01 -3.78
N ILE A 63 8.54 0.98 -4.60
CA ILE A 63 7.23 1.02 -5.24
C ILE A 63 7.05 -0.19 -6.16
N ARG A 64 8.04 -0.49 -6.99
CA ARG A 64 8.02 -1.64 -7.88
C ARG A 64 7.92 -2.95 -7.10
N LYS A 65 8.61 -3.06 -5.98
CA LYS A 65 8.53 -4.21 -5.08
C LYS A 65 7.09 -4.44 -4.59
N LEU A 66 6.42 -3.37 -4.15
CA LEU A 66 5.04 -3.46 -3.69
C LEU A 66 4.08 -3.81 -4.82
N LYS A 67 4.27 -3.23 -6.00
CA LYS A 67 3.47 -3.57 -7.19
C LYS A 67 3.61 -5.03 -7.55
N ARG A 68 4.82 -5.57 -7.46
CA ARG A 68 5.10 -6.99 -7.74
C ARG A 68 4.40 -7.91 -6.73
N ILE A 69 4.48 -7.59 -5.44
CA ILE A 69 3.81 -8.36 -4.40
C ILE A 69 2.29 -8.35 -4.62
N ALA A 70 1.73 -7.18 -4.89
CA ALA A 70 0.30 -7.05 -5.13
C ALA A 70 -0.14 -7.88 -6.35
N ALA A 71 0.62 -7.82 -7.44
CA ALA A 71 0.31 -8.57 -8.65
C ALA A 71 0.39 -10.09 -8.43
N GLU A 72 1.43 -10.56 -7.73
CA GLU A 72 1.61 -11.97 -7.45
C GLU A 72 0.49 -12.55 -6.60
N ARG A 73 -0.04 -11.77 -5.68
CA ARG A 73 -1.11 -12.21 -4.76
C ARG A 73 -2.51 -11.88 -5.26
N GLY A 74 -2.63 -11.07 -6.31
CA GLY A 74 -3.92 -10.57 -6.76
C GLY A 74 -4.54 -9.60 -5.77
N TYR A 75 -3.72 -8.86 -5.03
CA TYR A 75 -4.16 -7.91 -4.02
C TYR A 75 -4.13 -6.49 -4.58
N ARG A 76 -4.92 -5.60 -3.98
CA ARG A 76 -4.92 -4.19 -4.33
C ARG A 76 -3.81 -3.45 -3.59
N LEU A 77 -3.03 -2.66 -4.31
CA LEU A 77 -2.03 -1.78 -3.71
C LEU A 77 -2.69 -0.44 -3.36
N VAL A 78 -2.59 -0.05 -2.10
CA VAL A 78 -3.26 1.14 -1.56
C VAL A 78 -2.21 2.19 -1.21
N PRO A 79 -2.29 3.40 -1.81
CA PRO A 79 -1.38 4.50 -1.47
C PRO A 79 -1.65 5.04 -0.06
N GLY A 80 -0.62 5.64 0.55
CA GLY A 80 -0.67 6.02 1.96
C GLY A 80 -1.60 7.19 2.29
N HIS A 81 -1.67 8.20 1.42
CA HIS A 81 -2.35 9.47 1.72
C HIS A 81 -3.23 9.98 0.59
N ASP A 82 -3.68 9.13 -0.30
CA ASP A 82 -4.49 9.54 -1.45
C ASP A 82 -5.89 9.96 -1.00
N PRO A 83 -6.31 11.20 -1.26
CA PRO A 83 -7.61 11.70 -0.78
C PRO A 83 -8.81 11.10 -1.51
N VAL A 84 -8.59 10.39 -2.62
CA VAL A 84 -9.64 9.71 -3.38
C VAL A 84 -9.66 8.22 -3.06
N ALA A 85 -8.48 7.58 -2.96
CA ALA A 85 -8.38 6.14 -2.76
C ALA A 85 -8.93 5.69 -1.41
N TRP A 86 -8.62 6.40 -0.33
CA TRP A 86 -9.05 6.00 1.01
C TRP A 86 -10.54 6.08 1.24
N PRO A 87 -11.24 7.18 0.87
CA PRO A 87 -12.69 7.20 1.01
C PRO A 87 -13.39 6.12 0.17
N ALA A 88 -12.90 5.88 -1.04
CA ALA A 88 -13.45 4.83 -1.91
C ALA A 88 -13.25 3.45 -1.29
N LEU A 89 -12.06 3.15 -0.75
CA LEU A 89 -11.78 1.90 -0.08
C LEU A 89 -12.64 1.70 1.15
N THR A 90 -12.79 2.74 1.97
CA THR A 90 -13.63 2.69 3.17
C THR A 90 -15.08 2.37 2.80
N ALA A 91 -15.61 2.98 1.75
CA ALA A 91 -16.96 2.71 1.26
C ALA A 91 -17.12 1.27 0.78
N GLU A 92 -16.13 0.75 0.05
CA GLU A 92 -16.13 -0.64 -0.42
C GLU A 92 -16.14 -1.62 0.75
N LEU A 93 -15.31 -1.38 1.77
CA LEU A 93 -15.21 -2.25 2.93
C LEU A 93 -16.50 -2.22 3.75
N ALA A 94 -17.13 -1.07 3.88
CA ALA A 94 -18.43 -0.95 4.55
C ALA A 94 -19.51 -1.72 3.79
N ALA A 95 -19.52 -1.61 2.46
CA ALA A 95 -20.48 -2.32 1.60
C ALA A 95 -20.26 -3.83 1.63
N ALA A 96 -19.05 -4.29 1.87
CA ALA A 96 -18.71 -5.72 1.95
C ALA A 96 -19.12 -6.37 3.29
N GLY A 97 -19.85 -5.66 4.14
CA GLY A 97 -20.44 -6.25 5.33
C GLY A 97 -19.55 -6.29 6.56
N GLY A 98 -18.64 -5.33 6.68
CA GLY A 98 -17.96 -5.16 7.95
C GLY A 98 -16.56 -5.75 8.06
N LEU A 99 -15.79 -5.66 7.00
CA LEU A 99 -14.37 -5.96 7.07
C LEU A 99 -13.63 -5.03 8.03
N VAL A 100 -14.11 -3.80 8.13
CA VAL A 100 -13.63 -2.83 9.09
C VAL A 100 -14.73 -2.58 10.10
N ARG A 101 -14.59 -3.14 11.28
CA ARG A 101 -15.54 -2.94 12.35
C ARG A 101 -14.95 -2.02 13.39
N PRO A 102 -15.72 -1.03 13.86
CA PRO A 102 -15.31 -0.28 15.05
C PRO A 102 -15.28 -1.26 16.22
N GLN A 103 -14.28 -1.13 17.00
CA GLN A 103 -14.11 -1.96 18.19
C GLN A 103 -14.77 -1.30 19.39
#